data_7eca74012219bccad901d8ecbe87a589
#
_entry.id   7eca74012219bccad901d8ecbe87a589
#
_cell.length_a   1.000
_cell.length_b   1.000
_cell.length_c   1.000
_cell.angle_alpha   90.00
_cell.angle_beta   90.00
_cell.angle_gamma   90.00
#
_symmetry.space_group_name_H-M   'P 1'
#
loop_
_entity.id
_entity.type
_entity.pdbx_description
1 polymer ?
#
loop_
_entity_poly.entity_id
_entity_poly.type
_entity_poly.pdbx_seq_one_letter_code
_entity_poly.pdbx_strand_id
1 'polypeptide(L)'
;DLRSGIGLAAPQIGVNKRMFAIRLQDGDDILEFGIYNPKIVSHSVEQTYLAGGEGCLSVDREVEGHVPRYMRITLSGIDHNGNPVKLRLKGLKAVVCQHEYDHLDGIMFYDRIDPKEPFKEYGSSL
;
A
#
# COMPACT_ATOMS: atom_id res chain seq x y z
N ASP A 1 6.19 1.59 9.53
CA ASP A 1 7.31 1.83 8.62
C ASP A 1 7.27 0.83 7.47
N LEU A 2 7.07 1.32 6.27
CA LEU A 2 7.16 0.52 5.05
C LEU A 2 8.56 0.73 4.44
N ARG A 3 9.58 0.25 5.15
CA ARG A 3 10.99 0.42 4.82
C ARG A 3 11.35 1.92 4.75
N SER A 4 11.92 2.39 3.63
CA SER A 4 12.30 3.81 3.48
C SER A 4 11.18 4.66 2.87
N GLY A 5 9.93 4.22 3.01
CA GLY A 5 8.79 4.89 2.41
C GLY A 5 7.92 5.63 3.40
N ILE A 6 7.29 6.69 2.92
CA ILE A 6 6.26 7.45 3.64
C ILE A 6 5.02 7.45 2.77
N GLY A 7 3.88 7.05 3.34
CA GLY A 7 2.59 7.12 2.69
C GLY A 7 1.59 7.82 3.58
N LEU A 8 0.70 8.59 2.97
CA LEU A 8 -0.35 9.30 3.68
C LEU A 8 -1.63 9.27 2.86
N ALA A 9 -2.67 8.69 3.42
CA ALA A 9 -4.00 8.72 2.84
C ALA A 9 -4.84 9.81 3.49
N ALA A 10 -5.71 10.45 2.72
CA ALA A 10 -6.51 11.57 3.20
C ALA A 10 -7.31 11.26 4.48
N PRO A 11 -7.95 10.09 4.63
CA PRO A 11 -8.67 9.77 5.88
C PRO A 11 -7.79 9.79 7.13
N GLN A 12 -6.50 9.53 7.01
CA GLN A 12 -5.56 9.53 8.15
C GLN A 12 -5.40 10.92 8.78
N ILE A 13 -5.65 11.97 8.02
CA ILE A 13 -5.57 13.35 8.49
C ILE A 13 -6.93 14.02 8.58
N GLY A 14 -8.00 13.23 8.61
CA GLY A 14 -9.36 13.73 8.77
C GLY A 14 -9.96 14.36 7.51
N VAL A 15 -9.35 14.17 6.35
CA VAL A 15 -9.87 14.69 5.08
C VAL A 15 -10.72 13.63 4.41
N ASN A 16 -11.99 13.93 4.19
CA ASN A 16 -12.94 13.00 3.58
C ASN A 16 -12.85 13.06 2.05
N LYS A 17 -11.73 12.60 1.51
CA LYS A 17 -11.47 12.52 0.07
C LYS A 17 -10.76 11.22 -0.25
N ARG A 18 -11.01 10.68 -1.45
CA ARG A 18 -10.31 9.49 -1.92
C ARG A 18 -9.03 9.93 -2.62
N MET A 19 -7.98 10.06 -1.85
CA MET A 19 -6.65 10.39 -2.36
C MET A 19 -5.59 9.87 -1.41
N PHE A 20 -4.41 9.55 -1.95
CA PHE A 20 -3.23 9.30 -1.14
C PHE A 20 -1.98 9.81 -1.84
N ALA A 21 -0.93 9.98 -1.06
CA ALA A 21 0.39 10.35 -1.57
C ALA A 21 1.41 9.39 -0.98
N ILE A 22 2.42 9.07 -1.77
CA ILE A 22 3.55 8.26 -1.29
C ILE A 22 4.86 8.88 -1.75
N ARG A 23 5.90 8.63 -0.95
CA ARG A 23 7.28 8.82 -1.31
C ARG A 23 8.05 7.58 -0.86
N LEU A 24 8.60 6.84 -1.80
CA LEU A 24 9.27 5.58 -1.54
C LEU A 24 10.61 5.55 -2.26
N GLN A 25 11.66 5.24 -1.52
CA GLN A 25 12.96 4.94 -2.09
C GLN A 25 13.12 3.42 -2.14
N ASP A 26 13.31 2.89 -3.34
CA ASP A 26 13.50 1.47 -3.59
C ASP A 26 14.83 1.30 -4.33
N GLY A 27 15.90 1.02 -3.58
CA GLY A 27 17.26 1.06 -4.11
C GLY A 27 17.63 2.49 -4.52
N ASP A 28 18.02 2.67 -5.77
CA ASP A 28 18.33 3.98 -6.34
C ASP A 28 17.10 4.67 -6.93
N ASP A 29 15.97 3.96 -7.03
CA ASP A 29 14.73 4.52 -7.55
C ASP A 29 13.96 5.26 -6.45
N ILE A 30 13.43 6.41 -6.80
CA ILE A 30 12.52 7.17 -5.94
C ILE A 30 11.18 7.25 -6.65
N LEU A 31 10.14 6.74 -5.99
CA LEU A 31 8.76 6.87 -6.44
C LEU A 31 8.07 7.89 -5.55
N GLU A 32 7.58 8.95 -6.15
CA GLU A 32 6.88 10.01 -5.42
C GLU A 32 5.71 10.49 -6.25
N PHE A 33 4.50 10.36 -5.71
CA PHE A 33 3.31 10.86 -6.39
C PHE A 33 2.14 11.00 -5.42
N GLY A 34 1.16 11.80 -5.83
CA GLY A 34 -0.17 11.82 -5.23
C GLY A 34 -1.20 11.40 -6.28
N ILE A 35 -2.26 10.75 -5.85
CA ILE A 35 -3.30 10.27 -6.75
C ILE A 35 -4.68 10.51 -6.14
N TYR A 36 -5.60 11.01 -6.97
CA TYR A 36 -7.00 11.24 -6.62
C TYR A 36 -7.87 10.18 -7.27
N ASN A 37 -8.89 9.74 -6.54
CA ASN A 37 -9.84 8.72 -7.00
C ASN A 37 -9.14 7.49 -7.56
N PRO A 38 -8.18 6.92 -6.83
CA PRO A 38 -7.45 5.76 -7.31
C PRO A 38 -8.35 4.53 -7.38
N LYS A 39 -8.04 3.65 -8.34
CA LYS A 39 -8.70 2.37 -8.49
C LYS A 39 -7.69 1.33 -8.92
N ILE A 40 -7.67 0.18 -8.25
CA ILE A 40 -6.90 -0.98 -8.68
C ILE A 40 -7.72 -1.66 -9.77
N VAL A 41 -7.29 -1.52 -11.03
CA VAL A 41 -8.02 -2.02 -12.19
C VAL A 41 -7.61 -3.42 -12.58
N SER A 42 -6.44 -3.88 -12.13
CA SER A 42 -5.99 -5.26 -12.30
C SER A 42 -4.93 -5.58 -11.25
N HIS A 43 -4.75 -6.87 -11.01
CA HIS A 43 -3.72 -7.36 -10.10
C HIS A 43 -3.26 -8.75 -10.52
N SER A 44 -2.08 -9.15 -10.02
CA SER A 44 -1.55 -10.48 -10.25
C SER A 44 -2.27 -11.53 -9.42
N VAL A 45 -2.18 -12.77 -9.87
CA VAL A 45 -2.53 -13.94 -9.03
C VAL A 45 -1.45 -14.14 -7.97
N GLU A 46 -0.20 -13.91 -8.35
CA GLU A 46 0.95 -14.02 -7.44
C GLU A 46 0.80 -13.02 -6.29
N GLN A 47 1.01 -13.52 -5.07
CA GLN A 47 0.98 -12.72 -3.85
C GLN A 47 2.38 -12.55 -3.29
N THR A 48 2.51 -11.59 -2.38
CA THR A 48 3.73 -11.29 -1.65
C THR A 48 3.36 -10.75 -0.26
N TYR A 49 4.37 -10.50 0.55
CA TYR A 49 4.23 -9.87 1.86
C TYR A 49 5.58 -9.33 2.32
N LEU A 50 5.58 -8.39 3.24
CA LEU A 50 6.82 -7.91 3.86
C LEU A 50 7.19 -8.86 5.01
N ALA A 51 8.38 -9.45 4.94
CA ALA A 51 8.86 -10.39 5.95
C ALA A 51 8.92 -9.78 7.36
N GLY A 52 9.22 -8.49 7.45
CA GLY A 52 9.23 -7.74 8.71
C GLY A 52 7.86 -7.21 9.14
N GLY A 53 6.81 -7.52 8.38
CA GLY A 53 5.47 -7.00 8.65
C GLY A 53 5.27 -5.57 8.15
N GLU A 54 4.08 -5.04 8.36
CA GLU A 54 3.73 -3.67 7.99
C GLU A 54 3.50 -2.83 9.24
N GLY A 55 3.53 -1.52 9.07
CA GLY A 55 3.22 -0.57 10.11
C GLY A 55 2.53 0.65 9.53
N CYS A 56 1.98 1.49 10.37
CA CYS A 56 1.29 2.69 9.94
C CYS A 56 1.45 3.79 10.99
N LEU A 57 1.69 5.04 10.55
CA LEU A 57 1.80 6.19 11.44
C LEU A 57 0.52 6.46 12.23
N SER A 58 -0.63 6.00 11.73
CA SER A 58 -1.92 6.13 12.41
C SER A 58 -2.16 5.07 13.48
N VAL A 59 -1.27 4.07 13.57
CA VAL A 59 -1.36 2.98 14.54
C VAL A 59 -0.20 3.11 15.52
N ASP A 60 -0.52 3.40 16.76
CA ASP A 60 0.47 3.71 17.81
C ASP A 60 1.01 2.47 18.53
N ARG A 61 0.69 1.28 18.04
CA ARG A 61 1.17 0.01 18.59
C ARG A 61 1.67 -0.89 17.47
N GLU A 62 2.62 -1.77 17.81
CA GLU A 62 3.03 -2.82 16.89
C GLU A 62 1.96 -3.90 16.82
N VAL A 63 1.65 -4.31 15.60
CA VAL A 63 0.84 -5.49 15.34
C VAL A 63 1.65 -6.39 14.43
N GLU A 64 2.07 -7.53 14.95
CA GLU A 64 2.91 -8.47 14.21
C GLU A 64 2.09 -9.37 13.30
N GLY A 65 2.69 -9.74 12.19
CA GLY A 65 2.10 -10.68 11.25
C GLY A 65 2.37 -10.32 9.81
N HIS A 66 2.09 -11.26 8.93
CA HIS A 66 2.24 -11.08 7.49
C HIS A 66 0.93 -10.62 6.88
N VAL A 67 1.03 -9.60 6.03
CA VAL A 67 -0.12 -9.03 5.32
C VAL A 67 -0.07 -9.52 3.88
N PRO A 68 -1.06 -10.30 3.40
CA PRO A 68 -1.08 -10.74 2.01
C PRO A 68 -1.33 -9.55 1.09
N ARG A 69 -0.49 -9.41 0.08
CA ARG A 69 -0.60 -8.37 -0.94
C ARG A 69 -0.43 -8.98 -2.32
N TYR A 70 -0.96 -8.33 -3.33
CA TYR A 70 -0.67 -8.70 -4.70
C TYR A 70 0.74 -8.26 -5.08
N MET A 71 1.47 -9.13 -5.77
CA MET A 71 2.83 -8.81 -6.22
C MET A 71 2.85 -7.68 -7.23
N ARG A 72 1.82 -7.61 -8.08
CA ARG A 72 1.68 -6.59 -9.13
C ARG A 72 0.28 -6.05 -9.14
N ILE A 73 0.16 -4.74 -9.34
CA ILE A 73 -1.12 -4.08 -9.51
C ILE A 73 -1.02 -3.08 -10.66
N THR A 74 -2.17 -2.77 -11.26
CA THR A 74 -2.33 -1.60 -12.12
C THR A 74 -3.27 -0.64 -11.41
N LEU A 75 -2.77 0.55 -11.13
CA LEU A 75 -3.49 1.59 -10.42
C LEU A 75 -3.86 2.70 -11.40
N SER A 76 -5.12 3.08 -11.46
CA SER A 76 -5.56 4.21 -12.26
C SER A 76 -6.11 5.31 -11.35
N GLY A 77 -6.06 6.55 -11.82
CA GLY A 77 -6.59 7.69 -11.07
C GLY A 77 -6.26 8.99 -11.76
N ILE A 78 -6.30 10.07 -11.00
CA ILE A 78 -6.04 11.43 -11.48
C ILE A 78 -4.81 11.97 -10.75
N ASP A 79 -3.85 12.52 -11.49
CA ASP A 79 -2.67 13.11 -10.89
C ASP A 79 -2.95 14.52 -10.34
N HIS A 80 -1.91 15.15 -9.76
CA HIS A 80 -2.03 16.49 -9.17
C HIS A 80 -2.29 17.58 -10.20
N ASN A 81 -2.08 17.32 -11.49
CA ASN A 81 -2.37 18.24 -12.57
C ASN A 81 -3.76 18.05 -13.16
N GLY A 82 -4.55 17.11 -12.62
CA GLY A 82 -5.87 16.80 -13.12
C GLY A 82 -5.88 15.86 -14.32
N ASN A 83 -4.78 15.21 -14.63
CA ASN A 83 -4.66 14.31 -15.77
C ASN A 83 -4.88 12.85 -15.36
N PRO A 84 -5.57 12.04 -16.18
CA PRO A 84 -5.67 10.61 -15.93
C PRO A 84 -4.29 9.95 -15.97
N VAL A 85 -4.04 9.06 -15.03
CA VAL A 85 -2.79 8.28 -14.99
C VAL A 85 -3.11 6.80 -14.78
N LYS A 86 -2.21 5.97 -15.27
CA LYS A 86 -2.24 4.53 -15.05
C LYS A 86 -0.81 4.08 -14.71
N LEU A 87 -0.66 3.49 -13.54
CA LEU A 87 0.63 3.07 -13.02
C LEU A 87 0.65 1.55 -12.89
N ARG A 88 1.66 0.91 -13.47
CA ARG A 88 1.94 -0.51 -13.28
C ARG A 88 3.04 -0.65 -12.25
N LEU A 89 2.70 -1.25 -11.12
CA LEU A 89 3.57 -1.34 -9.95
C LEU A 89 3.78 -2.79 -9.57
N LYS A 90 4.98 -3.10 -9.10
CA LYS A 90 5.30 -4.45 -8.59
C LYS A 90 6.17 -4.38 -7.35
N GLY A 91 6.16 -5.47 -6.57
CA GLY A 91 7.01 -5.60 -5.39
C GLY A 91 6.65 -4.57 -4.33
N LEU A 92 7.67 -3.96 -3.74
CA LEU A 92 7.50 -3.01 -2.64
C LEU A 92 6.60 -1.82 -3.04
N LYS A 93 6.74 -1.31 -4.27
CA LYS A 93 5.90 -0.21 -4.77
C LYS A 93 4.42 -0.59 -4.77
N ALA A 94 4.12 -1.82 -5.21
CA ALA A 94 2.75 -2.33 -5.20
C ALA A 94 2.22 -2.51 -3.77
N VAL A 95 3.04 -3.03 -2.87
CA VAL A 95 2.65 -3.23 -1.46
C VAL A 95 2.30 -1.91 -0.79
N VAL A 96 3.17 -0.90 -0.94
CA VAL A 96 2.95 0.42 -0.33
C VAL A 96 1.67 1.06 -0.86
N CYS A 97 1.44 1.00 -2.17
CA CYS A 97 0.23 1.55 -2.76
C CYS A 97 -1.03 0.82 -2.30
N GLN A 98 -1.00 -0.49 -2.15
CA GLN A 98 -2.13 -1.26 -1.62
C GLN A 98 -2.41 -0.90 -0.15
N HIS A 99 -1.37 -0.70 0.65
CA HIS A 99 -1.51 -0.27 2.04
C HIS A 99 -2.25 1.07 2.13
N GLU A 100 -1.84 2.07 1.33
CA GLU A 100 -2.50 3.38 1.32
C GLU A 100 -3.90 3.31 0.70
N TYR A 101 -4.08 2.52 -0.34
CA TYR A 101 -5.37 2.30 -0.95
C TYR A 101 -6.40 1.74 0.04
N ASP A 102 -5.97 0.80 0.89
CA ASP A 102 -6.82 0.23 1.93
C ASP A 102 -7.33 1.28 2.90
N HIS A 103 -6.49 2.26 3.27
CA HIS A 103 -6.90 3.32 4.19
C HIS A 103 -8.09 4.13 3.65
N LEU A 104 -8.24 4.23 2.33
CA LEU A 104 -9.37 4.94 1.73
C LEU A 104 -10.70 4.25 2.04
N ASP A 105 -10.67 2.95 2.30
CA ASP A 105 -11.84 2.16 2.63
C ASP A 105 -11.90 1.80 4.12
N GLY A 106 -11.07 2.45 4.94
CA GLY A 106 -11.04 2.22 6.38
C GLY A 106 -10.37 0.90 6.79
N ILE A 107 -9.62 0.28 5.88
CA ILE A 107 -8.94 -1.00 6.14
C ILE A 107 -7.53 -0.71 6.63
N MET A 108 -7.19 -1.24 7.79
CA MET A 108 -5.84 -1.18 8.35
C MET A 108 -5.07 -2.44 7.99
N PHE A 109 -3.73 -2.37 8.01
CA PHE A 109 -2.91 -3.52 7.65
C PHE A 109 -3.23 -4.75 8.52
N TYR A 110 -3.48 -4.55 9.82
CA TYR A 110 -3.75 -5.66 10.73
C TYR A 110 -5.11 -6.33 10.47
N ASP A 111 -6.03 -5.67 9.77
CA ASP A 111 -7.31 -6.28 9.37
C ASP A 111 -7.11 -7.43 8.39
N ARG A 112 -5.95 -7.46 7.71
CA ARG A 112 -5.62 -8.49 6.71
C ARG A 112 -4.74 -9.60 7.25
N ILE A 113 -4.26 -9.48 8.48
CA ILE A 113 -3.46 -10.53 9.11
C ILE A 113 -4.40 -11.68 9.52
N ASP A 114 -4.03 -12.91 9.15
CA ASP A 114 -4.80 -14.09 9.55
C ASP A 114 -4.70 -14.26 11.07
N PRO A 115 -5.82 -14.20 11.82
CA PRO A 115 -5.77 -14.31 13.27
C PRO A 115 -5.37 -15.70 13.77
N LYS A 116 -5.53 -16.73 12.95
CA LYS A 116 -5.17 -18.11 13.30
C LYS A 116 -3.73 -18.43 12.93
N GLU A 117 -3.24 -17.86 11.84
CA GLU A 117 -1.87 -18.05 11.35
C GLU A 117 -1.27 -16.70 10.99
N PRO A 118 -0.91 -15.86 12.00
CA PRO A 118 -0.43 -14.50 11.71
C PRO A 118 0.83 -14.45 10.84
N PHE A 119 1.65 -15.49 10.88
CA PHE A 119 2.90 -15.55 10.11
C PHE A 119 2.82 -16.47 8.91
N LYS A 120 1.61 -16.74 8.42
CA LYS A 120 1.43 -17.47 7.18
C LYS A 120 2.18 -16.80 6.04
N GLU A 121 2.80 -17.61 5.18
CA GLU A 121 3.54 -17.12 4.03
C GLU A 121 2.65 -17.08 2.79
N TYR A 122 2.78 -15.99 2.01
CA TYR A 122 1.96 -15.74 0.82
C TYR A 122 2.89 -15.51 -0.38
N GLY A 123 3.13 -16.53 -1.17
CA GLY A 123 4.08 -16.42 -2.27
C GLY A 123 5.50 -16.17 -1.77
N SER A 124 6.20 -15.22 -2.37
CA SER A 124 7.56 -14.85 -1.95
C SER A 124 7.54 -13.59 -1.10
N SER A 125 8.45 -13.54 -0.11
CA SER A 125 8.59 -12.36 0.76
C SER A 125 9.42 -11.26 0.11
N LEU A 126 9.21 -10.07 0.58
CA LEU A 126 10.01 -8.90 0.23
C LEU A 126 10.83 -8.44 1.42
#